data_ebf9bed79a5aefbfcb5192fe7a972287
#
_entry.id   ebf9bed79a5aefbfcb5192fe7a972287
#
_cell.length_a   1.000
_cell.length_b   1.000
_cell.length_c   1.000
_cell.angle_alpha   90.00
_cell.angle_beta   90.00
_cell.angle_gamma   90.00
#
_symmetry.space_group_name_H-M   'P 1'
#
loop_
_entity.id
_entity.type
_entity.pdbx_description
1 polymer ?
#
loop_
_entity_poly.entity_id
_entity_poly.type
_entity_poly.pdbx_seq_one_letter_code
_entity_poly.pdbx_strand_id
1 'polypeptide(L)'
;SLSIYWWPDSLNPSGPYIARDGHYNPEYRKYDYPRLLALVKNISTVGNAYLYTKETKYYNYLCKQIDTWFINKNTLMLPNFEYCQFIPGRNNGKGNPQGLIDAYNFNTIIDVIANVDEHSPIGEKRLAALKKWMKTFAKWMETSPNGITASQYKNNQAIAYETTLYNIYTFIGKEKKAQRHARTCIKHISEQIQEDGKQPEELRRTKALSYSIYNIEHIEYFLQKYGTSNIENNILSKISKAKQYINKLKEQK
;
A
#
# COMPACT_ATOMS: atom_id res chain seq x y z
N SER A 1 3.78 -13.61 -3.31
CA SER A 1 2.54 -14.01 -2.58
C SER A 1 1.50 -14.55 -3.55
N LEU A 2 0.59 -15.43 -3.05
CA LEU A 2 -0.57 -15.92 -3.80
C LEU A 2 -1.64 -14.83 -3.86
N SER A 3 -2.33 -14.70 -5.00
CA SER A 3 -3.47 -13.81 -5.15
C SER A 3 -4.66 -14.28 -4.30
N ILE A 4 -5.16 -13.40 -3.43
CA ILE A 4 -6.12 -13.75 -2.36
C ILE A 4 -7.53 -14.08 -2.86
N TYR A 5 -7.90 -13.64 -4.07
CA TYR A 5 -9.24 -13.85 -4.65
C TYR A 5 -9.26 -14.90 -5.75
N TRP A 6 -8.17 -15.66 -5.94
CA TRP A 6 -8.08 -16.66 -6.98
C TRP A 6 -8.08 -18.06 -6.40
N TRP A 7 -8.86 -18.95 -7.00
CA TRP A 7 -9.16 -20.26 -6.49
C TRP A 7 -8.90 -21.34 -7.55
N PRO A 8 -8.56 -22.57 -7.15
CA PRO A 8 -8.56 -23.69 -8.08
C PRO A 8 -9.91 -23.80 -8.80
N ASP A 9 -9.88 -24.12 -10.08
CA ASP A 9 -11.10 -24.41 -10.84
C ASP A 9 -11.51 -25.86 -10.60
N SER A 10 -12.66 -26.08 -9.98
CA SER A 10 -13.17 -27.44 -9.73
C SER A 10 -13.51 -28.21 -10.99
N LEU A 11 -13.77 -27.52 -12.10
CA LEU A 11 -14.05 -28.14 -13.41
C LEU A 11 -12.79 -28.44 -14.20
N ASN A 12 -11.68 -27.76 -13.89
CA ASN A 12 -10.37 -27.95 -14.50
C ASN A 12 -9.25 -27.86 -13.44
N PRO A 13 -9.08 -28.88 -12.59
CA PRO A 13 -8.15 -28.82 -11.45
C PRO A 13 -6.68 -28.61 -11.81
N SER A 14 -6.26 -28.98 -13.02
CA SER A 14 -4.91 -28.74 -13.54
C SER A 14 -4.77 -27.42 -14.32
N GLY A 15 -5.86 -26.70 -14.51
CA GLY A 15 -5.91 -25.45 -15.23
C GLY A 15 -5.54 -24.25 -14.37
N PRO A 16 -5.57 -23.05 -14.98
CA PRO A 16 -5.31 -21.82 -14.23
C PRO A 16 -6.43 -21.54 -13.22
N TYR A 17 -6.05 -20.92 -12.09
CA TYR A 17 -7.01 -20.47 -11.08
C TYR A 17 -8.02 -19.47 -11.67
N ILE A 18 -9.23 -19.47 -11.10
CA ILE A 18 -10.36 -18.60 -11.47
C ILE A 18 -10.60 -17.53 -10.40
N ALA A 19 -11.08 -16.37 -10.80
CA ALA A 19 -11.35 -15.25 -9.89
C ALA A 19 -12.68 -15.47 -9.13
N ARG A 20 -12.66 -15.20 -7.80
CA ARG A 20 -13.85 -15.11 -6.93
C ARG A 20 -13.75 -13.86 -6.10
N ASP A 21 -14.17 -12.73 -6.66
CA ASP A 21 -14.06 -11.42 -6.01
C ASP A 21 -14.73 -11.41 -4.63
N GLY A 22 -14.02 -10.87 -3.64
CA GLY A 22 -14.49 -10.80 -2.26
C GLY A 22 -14.39 -12.11 -1.45
N HIS A 23 -13.93 -13.22 -2.05
CA HIS A 23 -13.77 -14.52 -1.38
C HIS A 23 -12.28 -14.85 -1.23
N TYR A 24 -11.77 -14.80 0.00
CA TYR A 24 -10.36 -15.08 0.30
C TYR A 24 -10.04 -16.58 0.15
N ASN A 25 -9.07 -16.91 -0.70
CA ASN A 25 -8.50 -18.24 -0.75
C ASN A 25 -7.53 -18.42 0.43
N PRO A 26 -7.78 -19.32 1.40
CA PRO A 26 -6.95 -19.48 2.59
C PRO A 26 -5.52 -19.93 2.30
N GLU A 27 -5.23 -20.45 1.11
CA GLU A 27 -3.89 -20.85 0.70
C GLU A 27 -2.88 -19.69 0.71
N TYR A 28 -3.32 -18.41 0.58
CA TYR A 28 -2.42 -17.26 0.65
C TYR A 28 -1.58 -17.26 1.93
N ARG A 29 -2.07 -17.89 3.01
CA ARG A 29 -1.38 -17.99 4.31
C ARG A 29 -0.08 -18.79 4.25
N LYS A 30 0.11 -19.65 3.24
CA LYS A 30 1.32 -20.44 3.01
C LYS A 30 2.47 -19.62 2.37
N TYR A 31 2.20 -18.39 1.93
CA TYR A 31 3.12 -17.54 1.16
C TYR A 31 3.57 -16.32 1.95
N ASP A 32 4.21 -15.35 1.28
CA ASP A 32 4.92 -14.23 1.94
C ASP A 32 4.03 -13.09 2.42
N TYR A 33 2.80 -12.97 1.92
CA TYR A 33 1.92 -11.87 2.32
C TYR A 33 1.67 -11.80 3.85
N PRO A 34 1.36 -12.89 4.56
CA PRO A 34 1.27 -12.87 6.02
C PRO A 34 2.58 -12.44 6.72
N ARG A 35 3.73 -12.75 6.13
CA ARG A 35 5.03 -12.30 6.67
C ARG A 35 5.21 -10.80 6.54
N LEU A 36 4.80 -10.20 5.40
CA LEU A 36 4.76 -8.75 5.22
C LEU A 36 3.85 -8.10 6.27
N LEU A 37 2.64 -8.63 6.46
CA LEU A 37 1.71 -8.11 7.48
C LEU A 37 2.28 -8.23 8.90
N ALA A 38 2.98 -9.33 9.20
CA ALA A 38 3.66 -9.50 10.49
C ALA A 38 4.80 -8.47 10.67
N LEU A 39 5.59 -8.18 9.63
CA LEU A 39 6.60 -7.13 9.65
C LEU A 39 5.97 -5.76 9.97
N VAL A 40 4.92 -5.39 9.26
CA VAL A 40 4.20 -4.12 9.48
C VAL A 40 3.71 -4.02 10.92
N LYS A 41 3.04 -5.07 11.40
CA LYS A 41 2.53 -5.14 12.78
C LYS A 41 3.67 -5.03 13.80
N ASN A 42 4.76 -5.76 13.60
CA ASN A 42 5.90 -5.74 14.51
C ASN A 42 6.52 -4.34 14.58
N ILE A 43 6.84 -3.73 13.44
CA ILE A 43 7.41 -2.37 13.37
C ILE A 43 6.46 -1.36 14.02
N SER A 44 5.18 -1.40 13.69
CA SER A 44 4.18 -0.49 14.25
C SER A 44 4.06 -0.66 15.76
N THR A 45 3.94 -1.90 16.25
CA THR A 45 3.79 -2.18 17.67
C THR A 45 5.02 -1.72 18.47
N VAL A 46 6.21 -2.13 18.05
CA VAL A 46 7.42 -1.81 18.83
C VAL A 46 7.86 -0.37 18.68
N GLY A 47 7.66 0.25 17.50
CA GLY A 47 7.95 1.66 17.29
C GLY A 47 7.07 2.55 18.18
N ASN A 48 5.76 2.30 18.18
CA ASN A 48 4.83 3.03 19.04
C ASN A 48 5.09 2.77 20.53
N ALA A 49 5.38 1.51 20.92
CA ALA A 49 5.77 1.20 22.29
C ALA A 49 7.01 1.98 22.72
N TYR A 50 8.02 2.09 21.85
CA TYR A 50 9.22 2.88 22.12
C TYR A 50 8.89 4.38 22.25
N LEU A 51 8.12 4.93 21.33
CA LEU A 51 7.74 6.36 21.40
C LEU A 51 7.01 6.71 22.69
N TYR A 52 6.21 5.80 23.21
CA TYR A 52 5.47 5.98 24.46
C TYR A 52 6.32 5.72 25.70
N THR A 53 7.04 4.58 25.78
CA THR A 53 7.71 4.13 27.01
C THR A 53 9.17 4.57 27.12
N LYS A 54 9.81 4.89 25.99
CA LYS A 54 11.26 5.13 25.85
C LYS A 54 12.15 3.95 26.27
N GLU A 55 11.58 2.74 26.42
CA GLU A 55 12.35 1.56 26.80
C GLU A 55 13.23 1.06 25.65
N THR A 56 14.53 0.98 25.87
CA THR A 56 15.56 0.57 24.89
C THR A 56 15.29 -0.79 24.24
N LYS A 57 14.62 -1.70 24.93
CA LYS A 57 14.27 -3.02 24.36
C LYS A 57 13.44 -2.90 23.07
N TYR A 58 12.47 -1.97 23.03
CA TYR A 58 11.63 -1.75 21.85
C TYR A 58 12.40 -1.12 20.70
N TYR A 59 13.26 -0.14 21.00
CA TYR A 59 14.16 0.45 20.04
C TYR A 59 15.09 -0.59 19.39
N ASN A 60 15.74 -1.42 20.23
CA ASN A 60 16.64 -2.45 19.74
C ASN A 60 15.90 -3.47 18.85
N TYR A 61 14.66 -3.83 19.22
CA TYR A 61 13.87 -4.73 18.41
C TYR A 61 13.45 -4.10 17.08
N LEU A 62 13.07 -2.82 17.07
CA LEU A 62 12.79 -2.06 15.84
C LEU A 62 14.01 -2.06 14.91
N CYS A 63 15.17 -1.70 15.43
CA CYS A 63 16.42 -1.73 14.67
C CYS A 63 16.73 -3.13 14.11
N LYS A 64 16.50 -4.18 14.88
CA LYS A 64 16.65 -5.57 14.42
C LYS A 64 15.69 -5.91 13.27
N GLN A 65 14.43 -5.45 13.32
CA GLN A 65 13.49 -5.64 12.22
C GLN A 65 13.98 -4.95 10.94
N ILE A 66 14.44 -3.70 11.04
CA ILE A 66 14.99 -2.94 9.91
C ILE A 66 16.20 -3.68 9.31
N ASP A 67 17.15 -4.08 10.16
CA ASP A 67 18.36 -4.77 9.72
C ASP A 67 18.01 -6.09 9.01
N THR A 68 17.11 -6.88 9.59
CA THR A 68 16.73 -8.19 9.07
C THR A 68 16.06 -8.09 7.70
N TRP A 69 15.12 -7.16 7.54
CA TRP A 69 14.25 -7.13 6.35
C TRP A 69 14.77 -6.25 5.22
N PHE A 70 15.64 -5.26 5.51
CA PHE A 70 16.06 -4.28 4.52
C PHE A 70 17.56 -4.17 4.30
N ILE A 71 18.40 -4.74 5.20
CA ILE A 71 19.84 -4.46 5.20
C ILE A 71 20.69 -5.73 5.14
N ASN A 72 20.40 -6.72 5.96
CA ASN A 72 21.21 -7.93 6.07
C ASN A 72 21.12 -8.76 4.79
N LYS A 73 22.23 -8.93 4.07
CA LYS A 73 22.32 -9.60 2.77
C LYS A 73 21.77 -11.03 2.76
N ASN A 74 21.77 -11.71 3.90
CA ASN A 74 21.29 -13.10 4.01
C ASN A 74 19.76 -13.19 4.24
N THR A 75 19.11 -12.10 4.63
CA THR A 75 17.70 -12.13 5.05
C THR A 75 16.85 -11.03 4.42
N LEU A 76 17.47 -10.02 3.81
CA LEU A 76 16.75 -8.88 3.26
C LEU A 76 15.71 -9.30 2.23
N MET A 77 14.58 -8.67 2.27
CA MET A 77 13.58 -8.73 1.22
C MET A 77 14.12 -8.03 -0.03
N LEU A 78 13.96 -8.66 -1.20
CA LEU A 78 14.34 -8.02 -2.45
C LEU A 78 13.48 -6.77 -2.68
N PRO A 79 14.07 -5.65 -3.17
CA PRO A 79 13.33 -4.40 -3.39
C PRO A 79 12.49 -4.44 -4.68
N ASN A 80 11.63 -5.44 -4.79
CA ASN A 80 10.67 -5.62 -5.87
C ASN A 80 9.51 -6.52 -5.44
N PHE A 81 8.42 -6.45 -6.17
CA PHE A 81 7.23 -7.28 -6.00
C PHE A 81 6.95 -8.13 -7.26
N GLU A 82 8.01 -8.64 -7.89
CA GLU A 82 7.94 -9.44 -9.14
C GLU A 82 6.98 -10.63 -9.03
N TYR A 83 6.85 -11.20 -7.82
CA TYR A 83 6.00 -12.37 -7.56
C TYR A 83 4.82 -12.07 -6.63
N CYS A 84 4.43 -10.78 -6.47
CA CYS A 84 3.32 -10.46 -5.60
C CYS A 84 1.98 -10.83 -6.25
N GLN A 85 1.11 -11.44 -5.43
CA GLN A 85 -0.22 -11.90 -5.84
C GLN A 85 -0.20 -12.70 -7.16
N PHE A 86 0.78 -13.62 -7.32
CA PHE A 86 0.80 -14.49 -8.48
C PHE A 86 -0.46 -15.37 -8.53
N ILE A 87 -0.86 -15.73 -9.74
CA ILE A 87 -2.03 -16.57 -10.00
C ILE A 87 -1.54 -17.88 -10.63
N PRO A 88 -1.72 -19.04 -9.96
CA PRO A 88 -1.35 -20.33 -10.53
C PRO A 88 -1.92 -20.53 -11.94
N GLY A 89 -1.06 -21.01 -12.85
CA GLY A 89 -1.42 -21.21 -14.24
C GLY A 89 -1.48 -19.94 -15.10
N ARG A 90 -1.11 -18.76 -14.56
CA ARG A 90 -1.07 -17.49 -15.30
C ARG A 90 0.28 -16.81 -15.19
N ASN A 91 0.60 -15.92 -16.16
CA ASN A 91 1.78 -15.04 -16.18
C ASN A 91 3.12 -15.78 -15.94
N ASN A 92 3.23 -17.04 -16.34
CA ASN A 92 4.42 -17.88 -16.14
C ASN A 92 4.87 -17.90 -14.65
N GLY A 93 3.93 -17.92 -13.71
CA GLY A 93 4.20 -17.92 -12.27
C GLY A 93 4.66 -16.58 -11.70
N LYS A 94 4.71 -15.50 -12.49
CA LYS A 94 4.99 -14.15 -12.01
C LYS A 94 3.75 -13.52 -11.38
N GLY A 95 3.99 -12.48 -10.58
CA GLY A 95 2.93 -11.67 -9.99
C GLY A 95 2.11 -10.90 -11.01
N ASN A 96 1.12 -10.21 -10.54
CA ASN A 96 0.25 -9.40 -11.37
C ASN A 96 0.16 -7.95 -10.85
N PRO A 97 -0.29 -6.99 -11.68
CA PRO A 97 -0.31 -5.58 -11.32
C PRO A 97 -1.17 -5.28 -10.08
N GLN A 98 -2.26 -6.04 -9.85
CA GLN A 98 -3.12 -5.88 -8.67
C GLN A 98 -2.36 -6.13 -7.37
N GLY A 99 -1.31 -6.95 -7.43
CA GLY A 99 -0.48 -7.25 -6.27
C GLY A 99 0.30 -6.05 -5.72
N LEU A 100 0.45 -4.97 -6.49
CA LEU A 100 1.15 -3.78 -6.02
C LEU A 100 0.38 -3.05 -4.92
N ILE A 101 -0.90 -3.35 -4.70
CA ILE A 101 -1.65 -2.84 -3.55
C ILE A 101 -0.98 -3.22 -2.21
N ASP A 102 -0.28 -4.37 -2.17
CA ASP A 102 0.42 -4.83 -0.97
C ASP A 102 1.56 -3.88 -0.56
N ALA A 103 2.09 -3.07 -1.51
CA ALA A 103 3.11 -2.05 -1.23
C ALA A 103 2.58 -0.90 -0.35
N TYR A 104 1.27 -0.69 -0.30
CA TYR A 104 0.66 0.31 0.58
C TYR A 104 1.04 0.11 2.05
N ASN A 105 1.32 -1.12 2.45
CA ASN A 105 1.80 -1.45 3.80
C ASN A 105 3.12 -0.76 4.18
N PHE A 106 3.95 -0.38 3.21
CA PHE A 106 5.20 0.36 3.50
C PHE A 106 4.95 1.76 4.06
N ASN A 107 3.77 2.34 3.83
CA ASN A 107 3.44 3.65 4.41
C ASN A 107 3.51 3.61 5.93
N THR A 108 2.92 2.61 6.58
CA THR A 108 2.99 2.43 8.03
C THR A 108 4.43 2.23 8.51
N ILE A 109 5.23 1.45 7.77
CA ILE A 109 6.64 1.20 8.11
C ILE A 109 7.42 2.51 8.07
N ILE A 110 7.27 3.29 7.01
CA ILE A 110 7.95 4.58 6.81
C ILE A 110 7.56 5.56 7.92
N ASP A 111 6.27 5.68 8.22
CA ASP A 111 5.76 6.63 9.21
C ASP A 111 6.30 6.36 10.61
N VAL A 112 6.28 5.08 11.01
CA VAL A 112 6.78 4.70 12.33
C VAL A 112 8.29 4.90 12.43
N ILE A 113 9.04 4.50 11.41
CA ILE A 113 10.49 4.64 11.42
C ILE A 113 10.90 6.12 11.37
N ALA A 114 10.25 6.94 10.55
CA ALA A 114 10.55 8.37 10.48
C ALA A 114 10.27 9.06 11.83
N ASN A 115 9.15 8.74 12.47
CA ASN A 115 8.81 9.30 13.78
C ASN A 115 9.79 8.84 14.87
N VAL A 116 10.20 7.57 14.87
CA VAL A 116 11.22 7.10 15.83
C VAL A 116 12.57 7.76 15.56
N ASP A 117 13.00 7.87 14.30
CA ASP A 117 14.29 8.46 13.92
C ASP A 117 14.38 9.96 14.29
N GLU A 118 13.27 10.70 14.17
CA GLU A 118 13.17 12.10 14.60
C GLU A 118 13.45 12.27 16.10
N HIS A 119 12.93 11.37 16.93
CA HIS A 119 13.08 11.44 18.39
C HIS A 119 14.32 10.70 18.91
N SER A 120 14.75 9.69 18.20
CA SER A 120 15.91 8.84 18.57
C SER A 120 16.50 8.23 17.31
N PRO A 121 17.55 8.85 16.74
CA PRO A 121 18.14 8.42 15.48
C PRO A 121 18.49 6.92 15.46
N ILE A 122 18.01 6.21 14.43
CA ILE A 122 18.27 4.77 14.24
C ILE A 122 19.70 4.48 13.76
N GLY A 123 20.49 5.52 13.57
CA GLY A 123 21.88 5.48 13.11
C GLY A 123 21.99 5.74 11.59
N GLU A 124 22.91 6.62 11.23
CA GLU A 124 23.09 7.10 9.84
C GLU A 124 23.23 5.98 8.81
N LYS A 125 24.08 4.99 9.12
CA LYS A 125 24.31 3.85 8.20
C LYS A 125 23.05 3.03 7.96
N ARG A 126 22.26 2.79 9.02
CA ARG A 126 20.99 2.04 8.92
C ARG A 126 19.96 2.82 8.13
N LEU A 127 19.79 4.12 8.44
CA LEU A 127 18.87 5.01 7.73
C LEU A 127 19.24 5.12 6.23
N ALA A 128 20.52 5.30 5.92
CA ALA A 128 21.00 5.38 4.54
C ALA A 128 20.74 4.07 3.77
N ALA A 129 20.97 2.92 4.39
CA ALA A 129 20.72 1.62 3.78
C ALA A 129 19.20 1.39 3.53
N LEU A 130 18.36 1.73 4.50
CA LEU A 130 16.90 1.67 4.35
C LEU A 130 16.42 2.60 3.22
N LYS A 131 16.88 3.85 3.20
CA LYS A 131 16.55 4.81 2.12
C LYS A 131 17.00 4.32 0.74
N LYS A 132 18.15 3.64 0.67
CA LYS A 132 18.63 3.01 -0.57
C LYS A 132 17.69 1.89 -1.03
N TRP A 133 17.26 1.02 -0.11
CA TRP A 133 16.29 -0.03 -0.39
C TRP A 133 14.97 0.55 -0.91
N MET A 134 14.39 1.53 -0.22
CA MET A 134 13.16 2.22 -0.60
C MET A 134 13.28 2.90 -1.97
N LYS A 135 14.41 3.54 -2.25
CA LYS A 135 14.69 4.15 -3.58
C LYS A 135 14.68 3.10 -4.69
N THR A 136 15.29 1.94 -4.46
CA THR A 136 15.33 0.85 -5.44
C THR A 136 13.94 0.28 -5.68
N PHE A 137 13.16 0.06 -4.61
CA PHE A 137 11.80 -0.40 -4.68
C PHE A 137 10.88 0.58 -5.43
N ALA A 138 10.94 1.87 -5.10
CA ALA A 138 10.17 2.90 -5.81
C ALA A 138 10.52 2.94 -7.31
N LYS A 139 11.81 2.85 -7.65
CA LYS A 139 12.23 2.78 -9.06
C LYS A 139 11.64 1.55 -9.75
N TRP A 140 11.64 0.40 -9.10
CA TRP A 140 11.03 -0.82 -9.64
C TRP A 140 9.52 -0.64 -9.85
N MET A 141 8.81 -0.05 -8.89
CA MET A 141 7.39 0.28 -9.07
C MET A 141 7.16 1.15 -10.32
N GLU A 142 7.96 2.19 -10.52
CA GLU A 142 7.81 3.11 -11.67
C GLU A 142 8.16 2.48 -13.02
N THR A 143 9.02 1.45 -13.06
CA THR A 143 9.62 0.97 -14.33
C THR A 143 9.26 -0.47 -14.69
N SER A 144 8.73 -1.25 -13.76
CA SER A 144 8.30 -2.61 -14.07
C SER A 144 7.00 -2.65 -14.87
N PRO A 145 6.77 -3.67 -15.72
CA PRO A 145 5.51 -3.82 -16.44
C PRO A 145 4.28 -3.80 -15.52
N ASN A 146 4.37 -4.50 -14.38
CA ASN A 146 3.29 -4.51 -13.38
C ASN A 146 3.07 -3.13 -12.76
N GLY A 147 4.14 -2.39 -12.47
CA GLY A 147 4.06 -1.04 -11.90
C GLY A 147 3.43 -0.03 -12.87
N ILE A 148 3.85 -0.06 -14.14
CA ILE A 148 3.28 0.79 -15.21
C ILE A 148 1.79 0.50 -15.35
N THR A 149 1.38 -0.78 -15.37
CA THR A 149 -0.04 -1.14 -15.45
C THR A 149 -0.81 -0.69 -14.21
N ALA A 150 -0.27 -0.90 -13.00
CA ALA A 150 -0.92 -0.51 -11.75
C ALA A 150 -1.15 1.02 -11.65
N SER A 151 -0.22 1.83 -12.15
CA SER A 151 -0.35 3.29 -12.17
C SER A 151 -1.51 3.81 -13.03
N GLN A 152 -2.04 2.97 -13.94
CA GLN A 152 -3.12 3.33 -14.87
C GLN A 152 -4.50 2.87 -14.39
N TYR A 153 -4.59 2.22 -13.24
CA TYR A 153 -5.88 1.80 -12.68
C TYR A 153 -6.75 3.01 -12.33
N LYS A 154 -8.06 2.80 -12.37
CA LYS A 154 -9.09 3.85 -12.12
C LYS A 154 -9.83 3.61 -10.80
N ASN A 155 -9.25 2.89 -9.87
CA ASN A 155 -9.83 2.50 -8.60
C ASN A 155 -8.84 2.73 -7.43
N ASN A 156 -9.20 2.28 -6.24
CA ASN A 156 -8.38 2.40 -5.03
C ASN A 156 -6.91 2.00 -5.21
N GLN A 157 -6.60 1.08 -6.12
CA GLN A 157 -5.23 0.62 -6.35
C GLN A 157 -4.32 1.73 -6.91
N ALA A 158 -4.84 2.63 -7.77
CA ALA A 158 -4.06 3.77 -8.25
C ALA A 158 -3.80 4.78 -7.12
N ILE A 159 -4.78 5.04 -6.26
CA ILE A 159 -4.59 5.90 -5.08
C ILE A 159 -3.52 5.31 -4.17
N ALA A 160 -3.61 4.02 -3.85
CA ALA A 160 -2.63 3.32 -3.03
C ALA A 160 -1.22 3.36 -3.64
N TYR A 161 -1.11 3.15 -4.95
CA TYR A 161 0.14 3.20 -5.70
C TYR A 161 0.81 4.59 -5.62
N GLU A 162 0.08 5.65 -5.97
CA GLU A 162 0.60 7.01 -5.97
C GLU A 162 0.93 7.50 -4.56
N THR A 163 0.09 7.19 -3.58
CA THR A 163 0.32 7.52 -2.16
C THR A 163 1.59 6.85 -1.65
N THR A 164 1.81 5.58 -1.99
CA THR A 164 3.03 4.86 -1.58
C THR A 164 4.28 5.48 -2.19
N LEU A 165 4.27 5.82 -3.47
CA LEU A 165 5.40 6.47 -4.12
C LEU A 165 5.63 7.89 -3.58
N TYR A 166 4.56 8.65 -3.34
CA TYR A 166 4.66 9.96 -2.69
C TYR A 166 5.37 9.85 -1.34
N ASN A 167 4.93 8.93 -0.48
CA ASN A 167 5.48 8.76 0.86
C ASN A 167 6.95 8.26 0.83
N ILE A 168 7.26 7.28 -0.04
CA ILE A 168 8.64 6.82 -0.22
C ILE A 168 9.55 7.98 -0.67
N TYR A 169 9.13 8.75 -1.69
CA TYR A 169 9.97 9.83 -2.22
C TYR A 169 10.12 10.99 -1.23
N THR A 170 9.10 11.28 -0.43
CA THR A 170 9.20 12.22 0.70
C THR A 170 10.23 11.72 1.72
N PHE A 171 10.11 10.48 2.17
CA PHE A 171 11.02 9.86 3.15
C PHE A 171 12.49 9.86 2.70
N ILE A 172 12.75 9.64 1.41
CA ILE A 172 14.13 9.64 0.88
C ILE A 172 14.60 11.02 0.41
N GLY A 173 13.83 12.10 0.63
CA GLY A 173 14.19 13.47 0.30
C GLY A 173 14.22 13.77 -1.21
N LYS A 174 13.34 13.14 -2.00
CA LYS A 174 13.21 13.36 -3.44
C LYS A 174 11.96 14.17 -3.80
N GLU A 175 11.91 15.40 -3.29
CA GLU A 175 10.74 16.27 -3.31
C GLU A 175 10.08 16.41 -4.69
N LYS A 176 10.86 16.68 -5.76
CA LYS A 176 10.32 16.81 -7.12
C LYS A 176 9.56 15.56 -7.58
N LYS A 177 10.02 14.36 -7.18
CA LYS A 177 9.33 13.10 -7.47
C LYS A 177 8.11 12.92 -6.60
N ALA A 178 8.21 13.22 -5.30
CA ALA A 178 7.07 13.19 -4.39
C ALA A 178 5.93 14.06 -4.92
N GLN A 179 6.21 15.32 -5.29
CA GLN A 179 5.22 16.25 -5.83
C GLN A 179 4.60 15.79 -7.16
N ARG A 180 5.35 15.07 -8.01
CA ARG A 180 4.79 14.47 -9.22
C ARG A 180 3.73 13.42 -8.87
N HIS A 181 4.04 12.51 -7.94
CA HIS A 181 3.10 11.47 -7.49
C HIS A 181 1.91 12.06 -6.75
N ALA A 182 2.11 13.11 -5.95
CA ALA A 182 1.01 13.84 -5.32
C ALA A 182 0.02 14.41 -6.34
N ARG A 183 0.52 15.09 -7.39
CA ARG A 183 -0.35 15.63 -8.47
C ARG A 183 -1.11 14.53 -9.19
N THR A 184 -0.46 13.38 -9.47
CA THR A 184 -1.12 12.23 -10.09
C THR A 184 -2.18 11.64 -9.17
N CYS A 185 -1.90 11.52 -7.87
CA CYS A 185 -2.86 11.06 -6.88
C CYS A 185 -4.11 11.97 -6.84
N ILE A 186 -3.92 13.30 -6.79
CA ILE A 186 -5.00 14.28 -6.82
C ILE A 186 -5.86 14.13 -8.08
N LYS A 187 -5.22 13.93 -9.23
CA LYS A 187 -5.93 13.67 -10.49
C LYS A 187 -6.79 12.39 -10.39
N HIS A 188 -6.23 11.29 -9.89
CA HIS A 188 -6.99 10.06 -9.69
C HIS A 188 -8.17 10.25 -8.74
N ILE A 189 -7.99 10.97 -7.63
CA ILE A 189 -9.09 11.28 -6.71
C ILE A 189 -10.21 12.03 -7.45
N SER A 190 -9.86 13.07 -8.20
CA SER A 190 -10.84 13.89 -8.95
C SER A 190 -11.61 13.08 -9.98
N GLU A 191 -10.95 12.12 -10.65
CA GLU A 191 -11.55 11.27 -11.70
C GLU A 191 -12.38 10.11 -11.13
N GLN A 192 -12.01 9.57 -9.96
CA GLN A 192 -12.67 8.41 -9.37
C GLN A 192 -13.94 8.74 -8.59
N ILE A 193 -14.06 9.98 -8.10
CA ILE A 193 -15.24 10.42 -7.34
C ILE A 193 -16.09 11.34 -8.20
N GLN A 194 -17.35 10.95 -8.42
CA GLN A 194 -18.34 11.74 -9.14
C GLN A 194 -18.83 12.94 -8.32
N GLU A 195 -19.52 13.88 -8.97
CA GLU A 195 -20.04 15.10 -8.32
C GLU A 195 -21.06 14.81 -7.19
N ASP A 196 -21.74 13.66 -7.24
CA ASP A 196 -22.67 13.19 -6.21
C ASP A 196 -21.98 12.33 -5.12
N GLY A 197 -20.67 12.15 -5.19
CA GLY A 197 -19.87 11.37 -4.24
C GLY A 197 -19.80 9.87 -4.54
N LYS A 198 -20.40 9.38 -5.61
CA LYS A 198 -20.27 7.98 -5.99
C LYS A 198 -18.86 7.66 -6.47
N GLN A 199 -18.46 6.43 -6.24
CA GLN A 199 -17.19 5.82 -6.66
C GLN A 199 -17.49 4.64 -7.60
N PRO A 200 -17.73 4.85 -8.91
CA PRO A 200 -18.29 3.83 -9.80
C PRO A 200 -17.48 2.54 -9.84
N GLU A 201 -16.14 2.62 -9.84
CA GLU A 201 -15.29 1.44 -9.92
C GLU A 201 -15.34 0.60 -8.62
N GLU A 202 -15.54 1.22 -7.47
CA GLU A 202 -15.70 0.52 -6.19
C GLU A 202 -17.12 -0.04 -6.04
N LEU A 203 -18.12 0.68 -6.54
CA LEU A 203 -19.51 0.27 -6.49
C LEU A 203 -19.84 -0.95 -7.38
N ARG A 204 -19.01 -1.23 -8.40
CA ARG A 204 -19.13 -2.45 -9.24
C ARG A 204 -18.63 -3.73 -8.55
N ARG A 205 -17.91 -3.58 -7.43
CA ARG A 205 -17.29 -4.73 -6.73
C ARG A 205 -18.34 -5.49 -5.92
N THR A 206 -18.11 -6.80 -5.71
CA THR A 206 -18.99 -7.67 -4.88
C THR A 206 -19.21 -7.13 -3.47
N LYS A 207 -18.23 -6.44 -2.90
CA LYS A 207 -18.31 -5.80 -1.58
C LYS A 207 -18.23 -4.28 -1.74
N ALA A 208 -19.13 -3.70 -2.53
CA ALA A 208 -19.14 -2.30 -2.92
C ALA A 208 -18.89 -1.31 -1.77
N LEU A 209 -19.62 -1.47 -0.65
CA LEU A 209 -19.45 -0.61 0.52
C LEU A 209 -18.04 -0.71 1.10
N SER A 210 -17.50 -1.92 1.27
CA SER A 210 -16.17 -2.13 1.83
C SER A 210 -15.08 -1.53 0.94
N TYR A 211 -15.19 -1.68 -0.37
CA TYR A 211 -14.23 -1.08 -1.30
C TYR A 211 -14.34 0.44 -1.37
N SER A 212 -15.57 1.00 -1.30
CA SER A 212 -15.75 2.45 -1.24
C SER A 212 -15.14 3.06 0.03
N ILE A 213 -15.29 2.39 1.18
CA ILE A 213 -14.64 2.78 2.44
C ILE A 213 -13.12 2.71 2.28
N TYR A 214 -12.61 1.60 1.79
CA TYR A 214 -11.17 1.36 1.63
C TYR A 214 -10.50 2.41 0.72
N ASN A 215 -11.16 2.83 -0.36
CA ASN A 215 -10.65 3.90 -1.21
C ASN A 215 -10.60 5.25 -0.46
N ILE A 216 -11.65 5.58 0.31
CA ILE A 216 -11.65 6.82 1.11
C ILE A 216 -10.57 6.78 2.20
N GLU A 217 -10.30 5.64 2.84
CA GLU A 217 -9.21 5.50 3.82
C GLU A 217 -7.84 5.79 3.19
N HIS A 218 -7.58 5.32 1.95
CA HIS A 218 -6.36 5.66 1.21
C HIS A 218 -6.26 7.15 0.90
N ILE A 219 -7.38 7.76 0.48
CA ILE A 219 -7.45 9.19 0.19
C ILE A 219 -7.21 10.01 1.45
N GLU A 220 -7.83 9.66 2.59
CA GLU A 220 -7.65 10.35 3.87
C GLU A 220 -6.20 10.29 4.34
N TYR A 221 -5.56 9.12 4.24
CA TYR A 221 -4.15 8.99 4.57
C TYR A 221 -3.28 9.88 3.67
N PHE A 222 -3.55 9.91 2.36
CA PHE A 222 -2.83 10.82 1.45
C PHE A 222 -3.02 12.29 1.84
N LEU A 223 -4.25 12.71 2.12
CA LEU A 223 -4.55 14.09 2.54
C LEU A 223 -3.87 14.46 3.86
N GLN A 224 -3.80 13.53 4.81
CA GLN A 224 -3.06 13.74 6.07
C GLN A 224 -1.57 14.00 5.82
N LYS A 225 -0.97 13.32 4.83
CA LYS A 225 0.45 13.48 4.50
C LYS A 225 0.76 14.70 3.63
N TYR A 226 -0.09 14.96 2.65
CA TYR A 226 0.12 16.03 1.68
C TYR A 226 -0.36 17.40 2.17
N GLY A 227 -1.39 17.43 3.00
CA GLY A 227 -2.06 18.63 3.48
C GLY A 227 -3.22 19.07 2.58
N THR A 228 -4.36 19.34 3.19
CA THR A 228 -5.59 19.73 2.47
C THR A 228 -5.52 21.12 1.87
N SER A 229 -4.66 22.02 2.39
CA SER A 229 -4.45 23.37 1.83
C SER A 229 -3.93 23.39 0.39
N ASN A 230 -3.38 22.27 -0.06
CA ASN A 230 -2.85 22.10 -1.42
C ASN A 230 -3.86 21.44 -2.38
N ILE A 231 -5.10 21.23 -1.93
CA ILE A 231 -6.15 20.55 -2.70
C ILE A 231 -7.25 21.56 -3.05
N GLU A 232 -7.70 21.52 -4.30
CA GLU A 232 -8.81 22.35 -4.77
C GLU A 232 -10.11 22.05 -4.01
N ASN A 233 -10.89 23.08 -3.70
CA ASN A 233 -12.12 22.96 -2.92
C ASN A 233 -13.18 22.04 -3.57
N ASN A 234 -13.25 22.00 -4.91
CA ASN A 234 -14.13 21.09 -5.62
C ASN A 234 -13.81 19.62 -5.33
N ILE A 235 -12.51 19.26 -5.27
CA ILE A 235 -12.06 17.90 -4.96
C ILE A 235 -12.37 17.56 -3.49
N LEU A 236 -12.11 18.49 -2.57
CA LEU A 236 -12.49 18.31 -1.16
C LEU A 236 -14.00 18.13 -0.99
N SER A 237 -14.80 18.86 -1.77
CA SER A 237 -16.26 18.72 -1.80
C SER A 237 -16.67 17.31 -2.27
N LYS A 238 -16.07 16.78 -3.34
CA LYS A 238 -16.33 15.42 -3.81
C LYS A 238 -16.01 14.38 -2.75
N ILE A 239 -14.86 14.50 -2.07
CA ILE A 239 -14.47 13.59 -0.98
C ILE A 239 -15.48 13.64 0.17
N SER A 240 -15.93 14.84 0.57
CA SER A 240 -16.97 15.00 1.59
C SER A 240 -18.29 14.32 1.18
N LYS A 241 -18.74 14.51 -0.06
CA LYS A 241 -19.92 13.85 -0.59
C LYS A 241 -19.76 12.32 -0.67
N ALA A 242 -18.56 11.82 -0.98
CA ALA A 242 -18.28 10.38 -0.97
C ALA A 242 -18.44 9.77 0.42
N LYS A 243 -17.97 10.45 1.46
CA LYS A 243 -18.20 10.04 2.86
C LYS A 243 -19.69 10.02 3.22
N GLN A 244 -20.45 11.05 2.81
CA GLN A 244 -21.89 11.09 3.02
C GLN A 244 -22.61 9.96 2.27
N TYR A 245 -22.21 9.67 1.02
CA TYR A 245 -22.76 8.57 0.25
C TYR A 245 -22.49 7.21 0.92
N ILE A 246 -21.29 6.98 1.43
CA ILE A 246 -20.93 5.78 2.19
C ILE A 246 -21.82 5.64 3.45
N ASN A 247 -22.09 6.72 4.18
CA ASN A 247 -22.94 6.67 5.35
C ASN A 247 -24.38 6.29 4.99
N LYS A 248 -24.93 6.83 3.91
CA LYS A 248 -26.24 6.42 3.39
C LYS A 248 -26.28 4.93 3.01
N LEU A 249 -25.20 4.38 2.43
CA LEU A 249 -25.12 2.95 2.10
C LEU A 249 -25.04 2.06 3.36
N LYS A 250 -24.51 2.56 4.49
CA LYS A 250 -24.50 1.83 5.76
C LYS A 250 -25.87 1.75 6.38
N GLU A 251 -26.69 2.79 6.25
CA GLU A 251 -28.05 2.87 6.80
C GLU A 251 -29.07 1.98 6.04
N GLN A 252 -28.75 1.58 4.81
CA GLN A 252 -29.60 0.75 3.95
C GLN A 252 -29.36 -0.77 4.14
N LYS A 253 -28.43 -1.16 5.01
CA LYS A 253 -28.10 -2.56 5.33
C LYS A 253 -28.61 -2.95 6.70
#